data_7c721d91af725bed523975f6338a4440
#
_entry.id   7c721d91af725bed523975f6338a4440
#
_cell.length_a   1.000
_cell.length_b   1.000
_cell.length_c   1.000
_cell.angle_alpha   90.00
_cell.angle_beta   90.00
_cell.angle_gamma   90.00
#
_symmetry.space_group_name_H-M   'P 1'
#
loop_
_entity.id
_entity.type
_entity.pdbx_description
1 polymer ?
#
loop_
_entity_poly.entity_id
_entity_poly.type
_entity_poly.pdbx_seq_one_letter_code
_entity_poly.pdbx_strand_id
1 'polypeptide(L)'
;MSSSNELDLNAYVDGELSADQQAEFLEAMRSDPELARQVCELGQLKAQLRLAYAAPPQPRRRVVARVGSSWRAVAAGGLLMSVGVVAGWLMSGENQRDADNRFVVLDPQGRGQAPATAASEETRIVFHLTSADPMVAGELLDEVETMLSAYQADHRPLRVEVVSHSEGLDLLRKSLTVHEGRIHELAGRFSNLTFVACKNTIDRLRVEHGIEVKLIPDAEVIDSGVSHVVRRQKEGWSYIRV
;
A
#
# COMPACT_ATOMS: atom_id res chain seq x y z
N MET A 1 -16.02 -11.11 27.44
CA MET A 1 -16.31 -12.12 26.38
C MET A 1 -15.01 -12.84 26.11
N SER A 2 -15.00 -14.16 26.14
CA SER A 2 -13.75 -14.94 26.02
C SER A 2 -13.36 -15.03 24.54
N SER A 3 -12.07 -14.94 24.22
CA SER A 3 -11.49 -15.03 22.86
C SER A 3 -11.92 -16.31 22.10
N SER A 4 -12.24 -17.39 22.80
CA SER A 4 -12.77 -18.63 22.23
C SER A 4 -14.15 -18.44 21.59
N ASN A 5 -15.02 -17.62 22.16
CA ASN A 5 -16.39 -17.41 21.66
C ASN A 5 -16.42 -16.63 20.34
N GLU A 6 -15.44 -15.73 20.09
CA GLU A 6 -15.33 -15.00 18.83
C GLU A 6 -14.79 -15.87 17.69
N LEU A 7 -13.88 -16.80 18.00
CA LEU A 7 -13.35 -17.76 17.03
C LEU A 7 -14.44 -18.72 16.57
N ASP A 8 -15.27 -19.22 17.49
CA ASP A 8 -16.36 -20.14 17.18
C ASP A 8 -17.47 -19.46 16.35
N LEU A 9 -17.78 -18.20 16.62
CA LEU A 9 -18.74 -17.40 15.85
C LEU A 9 -18.34 -17.22 14.40
N ASN A 10 -17.09 -16.87 14.14
CA ASN A 10 -16.56 -16.72 12.79
C ASN A 10 -16.55 -18.06 12.05
N ALA A 11 -16.08 -19.13 12.70
CA ALA A 11 -16.04 -20.48 12.14
C ALA A 11 -17.45 -21.00 11.80
N TYR A 12 -18.47 -20.67 12.64
CA TYR A 12 -19.87 -21.01 12.35
C TYR A 12 -20.37 -20.30 11.10
N VAL A 13 -20.17 -18.98 10.99
CA VAL A 13 -20.63 -18.17 9.83
C VAL A 13 -19.87 -18.55 8.55
N ASP A 14 -18.62 -18.99 8.67
CA ASP A 14 -17.81 -19.46 7.54
C ASP A 14 -18.10 -20.90 7.12
N GLY A 15 -18.79 -21.66 7.98
CA GLY A 15 -19.15 -23.06 7.73
C GLY A 15 -17.96 -24.02 7.96
N GLU A 16 -17.04 -23.63 8.85
CA GLU A 16 -15.80 -24.37 9.16
C GLU A 16 -15.95 -25.29 10.38
N LEU A 17 -17.08 -25.21 11.11
CA LEU A 17 -17.35 -26.08 12.25
C LEU A 17 -17.72 -27.49 11.78
N SER A 18 -17.25 -28.51 12.53
CA SER A 18 -17.74 -29.89 12.39
C SER A 18 -19.20 -30.02 12.81
N ALA A 19 -19.89 -31.09 12.41
CA ALA A 19 -21.30 -31.30 12.75
C ALA A 19 -21.58 -31.28 14.25
N ASP A 20 -20.69 -31.85 15.05
CA ASP A 20 -20.84 -31.87 16.53
C ASP A 20 -20.65 -30.48 17.14
N GLN A 21 -19.62 -29.74 16.67
CA GLN A 21 -19.38 -28.35 17.08
C GLN A 21 -20.52 -27.41 16.67
N GLN A 22 -21.08 -27.64 15.48
CA GLN A 22 -22.23 -26.86 15.01
C GLN A 22 -23.46 -27.08 15.88
N ALA A 23 -23.73 -28.34 16.30
CA ALA A 23 -24.82 -28.67 17.21
C ALA A 23 -24.65 -28.00 18.59
N GLU A 24 -23.43 -28.02 19.14
CA GLU A 24 -23.12 -27.37 20.41
C GLU A 24 -23.26 -25.83 20.29
N PHE A 25 -22.80 -25.24 19.21
CA PHE A 25 -22.91 -23.81 18.95
C PHE A 25 -24.38 -23.36 18.79
N LEU A 26 -25.20 -24.17 18.14
CA LEU A 26 -26.65 -23.90 18.01
C LEU A 26 -27.37 -23.95 19.37
N GLU A 27 -26.97 -24.83 20.28
CA GLU A 27 -27.53 -24.86 21.62
C GLU A 27 -27.08 -23.65 22.46
N ALA A 28 -25.82 -23.21 22.29
CA ALA A 28 -25.33 -21.97 22.90
C ALA A 28 -26.11 -20.75 22.40
N MET A 29 -26.43 -20.66 21.11
CA MET A 29 -27.28 -19.59 20.54
C MET A 29 -28.69 -19.57 21.07
N ARG A 30 -29.26 -20.72 21.45
CA ARG A 30 -30.60 -20.78 22.08
C ARG A 30 -30.63 -20.20 23.49
N SER A 31 -29.51 -20.35 24.20
CA SER A 31 -29.37 -19.87 25.59
C SER A 31 -28.86 -18.42 25.67
N ASP A 32 -28.22 -17.88 24.60
CA ASP A 32 -27.66 -16.55 24.56
C ASP A 32 -28.21 -15.75 23.36
N PRO A 33 -29.22 -14.89 23.59
CA PRO A 33 -29.79 -14.04 22.55
C PRO A 33 -28.81 -13.04 21.93
N GLU A 34 -27.78 -12.64 22.69
CA GLU A 34 -26.75 -11.72 22.19
C GLU A 34 -25.84 -12.41 21.16
N LEU A 35 -25.45 -13.64 21.43
CA LEU A 35 -24.72 -14.47 20.49
C LEU A 35 -25.51 -14.69 19.19
N ALA A 36 -26.81 -14.98 19.32
CA ALA A 36 -27.70 -15.14 18.17
C ALA A 36 -27.80 -13.86 17.31
N ARG A 37 -27.82 -12.68 17.95
CA ARG A 37 -27.82 -11.39 17.27
C ARG A 37 -26.52 -11.17 16.48
N GLN A 38 -25.39 -11.44 17.10
CA GLN A 38 -24.07 -11.27 16.47
C GLN A 38 -23.90 -12.20 15.25
N VAL A 39 -24.37 -13.44 15.34
CA VAL A 39 -24.38 -14.38 14.20
C VAL A 39 -25.24 -13.83 13.05
N CYS A 40 -26.42 -13.29 13.34
CA CYS A 40 -27.27 -12.69 12.33
C CYS A 40 -26.63 -11.49 11.64
N GLU A 41 -26.03 -10.58 12.40
CA GLU A 41 -25.37 -9.39 11.88
C GLU A 41 -24.18 -9.76 10.98
N LEU A 42 -23.32 -10.69 11.43
CA LEU A 42 -22.17 -11.17 10.66
C LEU A 42 -22.60 -11.91 9.39
N GLY A 43 -23.66 -12.75 9.49
CA GLY A 43 -24.23 -13.45 8.35
C GLY A 43 -24.81 -12.51 7.29
N GLN A 44 -25.50 -11.44 7.72
CA GLN A 44 -26.01 -10.40 6.81
C GLN A 44 -24.87 -9.66 6.12
N LEU A 45 -23.81 -9.28 6.86
CA LEU A 45 -22.64 -8.63 6.28
C LEU A 45 -21.98 -9.50 5.23
N LYS A 46 -21.78 -10.80 5.53
CA LYS A 46 -21.22 -11.78 4.58
C LYS A 46 -22.08 -11.92 3.32
N ALA A 47 -23.40 -11.96 3.47
CA ALA A 47 -24.34 -12.02 2.34
C ALA A 47 -24.27 -10.75 1.47
N GLN A 48 -24.18 -9.57 2.07
CA GLN A 48 -23.99 -8.31 1.33
C GLN A 48 -22.69 -8.27 0.55
N LEU A 49 -21.57 -8.72 1.16
CA LEU A 49 -20.28 -8.83 0.49
C LEU A 49 -20.34 -9.81 -0.69
N ARG A 50 -20.97 -10.98 -0.53
CA ARG A 50 -21.15 -11.95 -1.62
C ARG A 50 -21.96 -11.35 -2.78
N LEU A 51 -23.00 -10.60 -2.50
CA LEU A 51 -23.80 -9.92 -3.53
C LEU A 51 -22.99 -8.83 -4.24
N ALA A 52 -22.23 -8.03 -3.50
CA ALA A 52 -21.38 -6.98 -4.07
C ALA A 52 -20.30 -7.55 -5.01
N TYR A 53 -19.78 -8.75 -4.73
CA TYR A 53 -18.75 -9.42 -5.52
C TYR A 53 -19.29 -10.54 -6.41
N ALA A 54 -20.60 -10.74 -6.51
CA ALA A 54 -21.22 -11.78 -7.35
C ALA A 54 -20.93 -11.63 -8.86
N ALA A 55 -20.66 -10.39 -9.29
CA ALA A 55 -20.30 -10.09 -10.67
C ALA A 55 -19.00 -9.24 -10.67
N PRO A 56 -17.80 -9.86 -10.51
CA PRO A 56 -16.56 -9.12 -10.61
C PRO A 56 -16.43 -8.48 -11.99
N PRO A 57 -15.92 -7.24 -12.09
CA PRO A 57 -15.74 -6.58 -13.38
C PRO A 57 -14.85 -7.44 -14.27
N GLN A 58 -15.39 -7.86 -15.41
CA GLN A 58 -14.65 -8.66 -16.39
C GLN A 58 -13.47 -7.84 -16.90
N PRO A 59 -12.24 -8.38 -16.92
CA PRO A 59 -11.13 -7.70 -17.55
C PRO A 59 -11.49 -7.43 -19.00
N ARG A 60 -11.49 -6.15 -19.40
CA ARG A 60 -11.75 -5.76 -20.78
C ARG A 60 -10.71 -6.45 -21.67
N ARG A 61 -11.10 -7.53 -22.36
CA ARG A 61 -10.28 -8.12 -23.41
C ARG A 61 -10.06 -7.04 -24.47
N ARG A 62 -8.82 -6.56 -24.58
CA ARG A 62 -8.43 -5.76 -25.74
C ARG A 62 -8.58 -6.67 -26.96
N VAL A 63 -9.60 -6.39 -27.75
CA VAL A 63 -9.74 -6.97 -29.08
C VAL A 63 -8.60 -6.42 -29.91
N VAL A 64 -7.55 -7.20 -30.08
CA VAL A 64 -6.51 -6.89 -31.06
C VAL A 64 -7.15 -7.11 -32.42
N ALA A 65 -7.59 -6.05 -33.06
CA ALA A 65 -8.04 -6.11 -34.44
C ALA A 65 -6.88 -6.64 -35.30
N ARG A 66 -7.07 -7.84 -35.87
CA ARG A 66 -6.16 -8.38 -36.88
C ARG A 66 -6.30 -7.47 -38.12
N VAL A 67 -5.40 -6.51 -38.23
CA VAL A 67 -5.24 -5.75 -39.45
C VAL A 67 -4.71 -6.71 -40.50
N GLY A 68 -5.53 -7.02 -41.52
CA GLY A 68 -5.12 -7.83 -42.65
C GLY A 68 -3.92 -7.19 -43.36
N SER A 69 -2.86 -7.96 -43.49
CA SER A 69 -1.60 -7.56 -44.10
C SER A 69 -1.80 -7.23 -45.58
N SER A 70 -1.90 -5.96 -45.91
CA SER A 70 -1.57 -5.48 -47.27
C SER A 70 -0.13 -4.98 -47.24
N TRP A 71 0.75 -5.62 -47.97
CA TRP A 71 2.19 -5.32 -48.02
C TRP A 71 2.52 -3.88 -48.43
N ARG A 72 1.59 -3.22 -49.11
CA ARG A 72 1.71 -1.78 -49.49
C ARG A 72 1.51 -0.83 -48.29
N ALA A 73 0.70 -1.20 -47.31
CA ALA A 73 0.50 -0.42 -46.08
C ALA A 73 1.69 -0.53 -45.12
N VAL A 74 2.43 -1.65 -45.15
CA VAL A 74 3.62 -1.90 -44.32
C VAL A 74 4.80 -1.02 -44.75
N ALA A 75 4.97 -0.78 -46.10
CA ALA A 75 6.05 0.07 -46.60
C ALA A 75 5.85 1.55 -46.25
N ALA A 76 4.62 2.07 -46.34
CA ALA A 76 4.30 3.44 -45.94
C ALA A 76 4.35 3.68 -44.44
N GLY A 77 3.93 2.68 -43.64
CA GLY A 77 4.00 2.73 -42.18
C GLY A 77 5.44 2.69 -41.66
N GLY A 78 6.32 1.95 -42.31
CA GLY A 78 7.73 1.83 -41.92
C GLY A 78 8.49 3.15 -42.10
N LEU A 79 8.18 3.92 -43.15
CA LEU A 79 8.85 5.19 -43.39
C LEU A 79 8.38 6.31 -42.47
N LEU A 80 7.10 6.32 -42.08
CA LEU A 80 6.58 7.25 -41.07
C LEU A 80 7.08 6.87 -39.65
N MET A 81 7.24 5.56 -39.33
CA MET A 81 7.77 5.11 -38.06
C MET A 81 9.26 5.47 -37.91
N SER A 82 10.07 5.32 -38.97
CA SER A 82 11.50 5.67 -38.93
C SER A 82 11.71 7.18 -38.75
N VAL A 83 10.92 8.01 -39.38
CA VAL A 83 10.95 9.47 -39.19
C VAL A 83 10.48 9.85 -37.78
N GLY A 84 9.44 9.20 -37.25
CA GLY A 84 8.94 9.39 -35.89
C GLY A 84 9.94 8.97 -34.84
N VAL A 85 10.65 7.85 -35.05
CA VAL A 85 11.70 7.36 -34.14
C VAL A 85 12.91 8.28 -34.14
N VAL A 86 13.37 8.76 -35.30
CA VAL A 86 14.51 9.68 -35.38
C VAL A 86 14.15 11.05 -34.79
N ALA A 87 12.95 11.57 -35.07
CA ALA A 87 12.48 12.82 -34.48
C ALA A 87 12.25 12.68 -32.99
N GLY A 88 11.68 11.56 -32.55
CA GLY A 88 11.53 11.22 -31.12
C GLY A 88 12.87 11.10 -30.41
N TRP A 89 13.88 10.48 -31.04
CA TRP A 89 15.23 10.32 -30.46
C TRP A 89 15.99 11.66 -30.39
N LEU A 90 15.81 12.54 -31.36
CA LEU A 90 16.39 13.89 -31.33
C LEU A 90 15.70 14.84 -30.34
N MET A 91 14.41 14.58 -29.98
CA MET A 91 13.67 15.35 -28.98
C MET A 91 13.69 14.71 -27.58
N SER A 92 14.11 13.45 -27.45
CA SER A 92 14.13 12.71 -26.18
C SER A 92 15.47 12.79 -25.42
N GLY A 93 16.23 13.82 -25.66
CA GLY A 93 17.55 14.02 -25.01
C GLY A 93 17.52 14.19 -23.50
N GLU A 94 16.37 14.13 -22.81
CA GLU A 94 16.29 14.45 -21.37
C GLU A 94 15.34 13.60 -20.51
N ASN A 95 14.66 12.57 -21.02
CA ASN A 95 13.72 11.81 -20.15
C ASN A 95 13.82 10.29 -20.34
N GLN A 96 14.97 9.70 -20.05
CA GLN A 96 15.09 8.24 -20.01
C GLN A 96 15.69 7.77 -18.68
N ARG A 97 14.91 7.95 -17.59
CA ARG A 97 15.17 7.34 -16.28
C ARG A 97 13.90 6.89 -15.54
N ASP A 98 12.80 6.55 -16.22
CA ASP A 98 11.57 6.13 -15.56
C ASP A 98 10.98 4.84 -16.14
N ALA A 99 11.74 3.74 -16.13
CA ALA A 99 11.23 2.46 -16.60
C ALA A 99 11.28 1.32 -15.58
N ASP A 100 11.45 1.60 -14.28
CA ASP A 100 11.43 0.54 -13.25
C ASP A 100 10.69 0.96 -11.97
N ASN A 101 9.59 1.71 -12.10
CA ASN A 101 8.75 2.08 -10.96
C ASN A 101 7.92 0.87 -10.51
N ARG A 102 8.46 0.11 -9.54
CA ARG A 102 7.79 -1.02 -8.87
C ARG A 102 6.70 -0.58 -7.90
N PHE A 103 6.49 0.72 -7.70
CA PHE A 103 5.53 1.24 -6.73
C PHE A 103 4.22 1.60 -7.41
N VAL A 104 3.12 1.11 -6.86
CA VAL A 104 1.77 1.45 -7.33
C VAL A 104 1.29 2.69 -6.59
N VAL A 105 1.19 3.81 -7.30
CA VAL A 105 0.54 5.02 -6.79
C VAL A 105 -0.97 4.83 -6.85
N LEU A 106 -1.60 4.75 -5.69
CA LEU A 106 -3.06 4.69 -5.57
C LEU A 106 -3.59 6.11 -5.35
N ASP A 107 -4.05 6.75 -6.41
CA ASP A 107 -4.79 8.02 -6.33
C ASP A 107 -6.28 7.73 -6.10
N PRO A 108 -6.83 8.02 -4.91
CA PRO A 108 -8.23 7.75 -4.59
C PRO A 108 -9.22 8.62 -5.37
N GLN A 109 -8.75 9.67 -6.07
CA GLN A 109 -9.60 10.63 -6.77
C GLN A 109 -9.49 10.57 -8.29
N GLY A 110 -8.66 9.66 -8.86
CA GLY A 110 -8.53 9.45 -10.32
C GLY A 110 -8.04 10.66 -11.10
N ARG A 111 -7.43 11.64 -10.42
CA ARG A 111 -6.85 12.83 -11.05
C ARG A 111 -5.39 12.58 -11.39
N GLY A 112 -5.16 11.73 -12.36
CA GLY A 112 -3.83 11.38 -12.84
C GLY A 112 -3.13 12.49 -13.64
N GLN A 113 -3.09 13.72 -13.10
CA GLN A 113 -2.17 14.78 -13.48
C GLN A 113 -2.31 15.90 -12.44
N ALA A 114 -1.26 16.14 -11.67
CA ALA A 114 -1.20 17.37 -10.88
C ALA A 114 -1.26 18.56 -11.85
N PRO A 115 -2.19 19.53 -11.65
CA PRO A 115 -2.22 20.71 -12.49
C PRO A 115 -0.93 21.51 -12.29
N ALA A 116 -0.26 21.87 -13.40
CA ALA A 116 1.00 22.62 -13.44
C ALA A 116 0.89 24.09 -12.96
N THR A 117 -0.07 24.42 -12.10
CA THR A 117 -0.36 25.80 -11.67
C THR A 117 -0.49 26.00 -10.15
N ALA A 118 0.18 25.15 -9.33
CA ALA A 118 0.27 25.42 -7.90
C ALA A 118 1.74 25.46 -7.45
N ALA A 119 2.47 26.50 -7.84
CA ALA A 119 3.89 26.71 -7.49
C ALA A 119 4.12 27.07 -6.00
N SER A 120 3.16 26.80 -5.09
CA SER A 120 3.30 27.11 -3.67
C SER A 120 2.68 26.06 -2.72
N GLU A 121 2.07 25.01 -3.21
CA GLU A 121 1.48 24.01 -2.33
C GLU A 121 2.50 22.90 -2.01
N GLU A 122 2.70 22.63 -0.70
CA GLU A 122 3.61 21.60 -0.21
C GLU A 122 3.16 20.22 -0.73
N THR A 123 3.98 19.55 -1.53
CA THR A 123 3.75 18.15 -1.92
C THR A 123 3.90 17.27 -0.68
N ARG A 124 2.96 16.34 -0.47
CA ARG A 124 2.96 15.46 0.72
C ARG A 124 2.79 14.02 0.27
N ILE A 125 3.70 13.16 0.68
CA ILE A 125 3.73 11.75 0.25
C ILE A 125 3.87 10.86 1.48
N VAL A 126 3.01 9.85 1.58
CA VAL A 126 3.12 8.78 2.56
C VAL A 126 3.45 7.46 1.87
N PHE A 127 4.61 6.92 2.19
CA PHE A 127 5.00 5.56 1.83
C PHE A 127 4.54 4.59 2.92
N HIS A 128 3.92 3.49 2.53
CA HIS A 128 3.43 2.47 3.44
C HIS A 128 4.15 1.15 3.19
N LEU A 129 5.17 0.89 3.99
CA LEU A 129 5.96 -0.33 3.95
C LEU A 129 5.28 -1.45 4.73
N THR A 130 4.99 -2.56 4.06
CA THR A 130 4.38 -3.76 4.64
C THR A 130 5.25 -5.00 4.51
N SER A 131 6.36 -4.94 3.77
CA SER A 131 7.29 -6.03 3.53
C SER A 131 8.44 -6.05 4.55
N ALA A 132 8.84 -7.25 4.99
CA ALA A 132 10.04 -7.46 5.81
C ALA A 132 11.32 -7.56 4.98
N ASP A 133 11.23 -7.57 3.63
CA ASP A 133 12.40 -7.75 2.76
C ASP A 133 13.35 -6.55 2.86
N PRO A 134 14.60 -6.74 3.32
CA PRO A 134 15.57 -5.65 3.40
C PRO A 134 15.91 -5.02 2.05
N MET A 135 15.78 -5.74 0.94
CA MET A 135 16.01 -5.18 -0.40
C MET A 135 14.91 -4.20 -0.77
N VAL A 136 13.64 -4.55 -0.52
CA VAL A 136 12.48 -3.65 -0.73
C VAL A 136 12.61 -2.41 0.15
N ALA A 137 13.03 -2.58 1.40
CA ALA A 137 13.29 -1.46 2.30
C ALA A 137 14.45 -0.57 1.81
N GLY A 138 15.50 -1.16 1.25
CA GLY A 138 16.62 -0.43 0.63
C GLY A 138 16.18 0.37 -0.60
N GLU A 139 15.43 -0.24 -1.52
CA GLU A 139 14.86 0.43 -2.71
C GLU A 139 13.96 1.59 -2.31
N LEU A 140 13.12 1.42 -1.27
CA LEU A 140 12.31 2.51 -0.72
C LEU A 140 13.16 3.68 -0.24
N LEU A 141 14.23 3.42 0.53
CA LEU A 141 15.12 4.47 1.04
C LEU A 141 15.84 5.21 -0.10
N ASP A 142 16.23 4.50 -1.18
CA ASP A 142 16.82 5.09 -2.38
C ASP A 142 15.84 6.03 -3.09
N GLU A 143 14.60 5.61 -3.26
CA GLU A 143 13.54 6.42 -3.87
C GLU A 143 13.23 7.66 -3.05
N VAL A 144 13.08 7.50 -1.73
CA VAL A 144 12.84 8.61 -0.79
C VAL A 144 13.98 9.64 -0.84
N GLU A 145 15.25 9.18 -0.82
CA GLU A 145 16.40 10.07 -0.91
C GLU A 145 16.47 10.82 -2.24
N THR A 146 16.25 10.10 -3.35
CA THR A 146 16.26 10.68 -4.69
C THR A 146 15.19 11.76 -4.82
N MET A 147 13.98 11.48 -4.36
CA MET A 147 12.85 12.40 -4.40
C MET A 147 13.11 13.64 -3.53
N LEU A 148 13.53 13.46 -2.28
CA LEU A 148 13.83 14.58 -1.37
C LEU A 148 14.94 15.46 -1.92
N SER A 149 16.00 14.85 -2.49
CA SER A 149 17.13 15.58 -3.07
C SER A 149 16.71 16.39 -4.31
N ALA A 150 15.88 15.81 -5.18
CA ALA A 150 15.37 16.49 -6.36
C ALA A 150 14.49 17.71 -5.99
N TYR A 151 13.55 17.53 -5.06
CA TYR A 151 12.69 18.63 -4.59
C TYR A 151 13.48 19.72 -3.88
N GLN A 152 14.51 19.35 -3.13
CA GLN A 152 15.41 20.31 -2.47
C GLN A 152 16.21 21.11 -3.52
N ALA A 153 16.74 20.46 -4.56
CA ALA A 153 17.46 21.13 -5.65
C ALA A 153 16.57 22.12 -6.41
N ASP A 154 15.30 21.74 -6.62
CA ASP A 154 14.30 22.58 -7.31
C ASP A 154 13.66 23.64 -6.40
N HIS A 155 14.05 23.73 -5.14
CA HIS A 155 13.44 24.60 -4.12
C HIS A 155 11.91 24.41 -3.98
N ARG A 156 11.41 23.20 -4.20
CA ARG A 156 10.00 22.83 -4.09
C ARG A 156 9.72 22.22 -2.72
N PRO A 157 8.67 22.67 -2.00
CA PRO A 157 8.34 22.10 -0.70
C PRO A 157 7.79 20.67 -0.85
N LEU A 158 8.39 19.73 -0.14
CA LEU A 158 7.99 18.33 -0.06
C LEU A 158 7.99 17.88 1.40
N ARG A 159 7.03 17.03 1.79
CA ARG A 159 7.02 16.30 3.06
C ARG A 159 6.81 14.83 2.80
N VAL A 160 7.62 13.99 3.43
CA VAL A 160 7.58 12.55 3.26
C VAL A 160 7.42 11.85 4.62
N GLU A 161 6.50 10.91 4.69
CA GLU A 161 6.39 9.98 5.82
C GLU A 161 6.55 8.53 5.31
N VAL A 162 7.38 7.75 6.01
CA VAL A 162 7.54 6.32 5.79
C VAL A 162 6.86 5.58 6.94
N VAL A 163 5.68 5.01 6.68
CA VAL A 163 4.88 4.28 7.68
C VAL A 163 5.22 2.80 7.59
N SER A 164 5.84 2.27 8.64
CA SER A 164 6.21 0.87 8.78
C SER A 164 5.15 0.10 9.56
N HIS A 165 4.48 -0.84 8.89
CA HIS A 165 3.33 -1.60 9.41
C HIS A 165 3.49 -3.10 9.12
N SER A 166 2.90 -3.95 9.97
CA SER A 166 2.99 -5.40 9.86
C SER A 166 4.46 -5.86 9.81
N GLU A 167 4.84 -6.66 8.82
CA GLU A 167 6.22 -7.14 8.64
C GLU A 167 7.19 -5.99 8.30
N GLY A 168 6.72 -4.93 7.65
CA GLY A 168 7.53 -3.75 7.35
C GLY A 168 8.04 -3.00 8.59
N LEU A 169 7.51 -3.31 9.79
CA LEU A 169 8.03 -2.76 11.05
C LEU A 169 9.52 -3.14 11.26
N ASP A 170 9.99 -4.22 10.63
CA ASP A 170 11.37 -4.70 10.76
C ASP A 170 12.40 -3.67 10.26
N LEU A 171 12.01 -2.78 9.35
CA LEU A 171 12.84 -1.62 8.96
C LEU A 171 13.23 -0.73 10.16
N LEU A 172 12.35 -0.60 11.17
CA LEU A 172 12.55 0.30 12.32
C LEU A 172 12.92 -0.44 13.61
N ARG A 173 13.04 -1.79 13.57
CA ARG A 173 13.43 -2.59 14.73
C ARG A 173 14.95 -2.67 14.85
N LYS A 174 15.49 -2.15 15.97
CA LYS A 174 16.94 -2.07 16.22
C LYS A 174 17.69 -3.39 16.06
N SER A 175 17.04 -4.51 16.37
CA SER A 175 17.67 -5.85 16.31
C SER A 175 17.62 -6.51 14.94
N LEU A 176 16.84 -5.98 13.99
CA LEU A 176 16.56 -6.59 12.69
C LEU A 176 16.98 -5.73 11.51
N THR A 177 16.84 -4.40 11.62
CA THR A 177 17.16 -3.50 10.51
C THR A 177 18.66 -3.51 10.22
N VAL A 178 19.01 -3.64 8.95
CA VAL A 178 20.37 -3.42 8.43
C VAL A 178 20.57 -1.97 7.96
N HIS A 179 19.51 -1.15 8.02
CA HIS A 179 19.47 0.21 7.48
C HIS A 179 19.52 1.31 8.57
N GLU A 180 19.79 0.98 9.86
CA GLU A 180 19.77 1.96 10.96
C GLU A 180 20.63 3.19 10.66
N GLY A 181 21.90 2.98 10.22
CA GLY A 181 22.82 4.08 9.91
C GLY A 181 22.33 4.97 8.77
N ARG A 182 21.73 4.37 7.73
CA ARG A 182 21.18 5.10 6.60
C ARG A 182 19.93 5.90 6.97
N ILE A 183 19.03 5.31 7.78
CA ILE A 183 17.85 6.00 8.29
C ILE A 183 18.26 7.21 9.12
N HIS A 184 19.26 7.04 10.00
CA HIS A 184 19.80 8.14 10.80
C HIS A 184 20.37 9.26 9.94
N GLU A 185 21.15 8.93 8.90
CA GLU A 185 21.68 9.90 7.95
C GLU A 185 20.57 10.68 7.23
N LEU A 186 19.56 9.96 6.69
CA LEU A 186 18.45 10.58 5.98
C LEU A 186 17.60 11.47 6.89
N ALA A 187 17.27 11.01 8.11
CA ALA A 187 16.52 11.79 9.09
C ALA A 187 17.29 13.06 9.53
N GLY A 188 18.61 12.95 9.67
CA GLY A 188 19.46 14.10 10.00
C GLY A 188 19.62 15.10 8.84
N ARG A 189 19.61 14.62 7.59
CA ARG A 189 19.77 15.45 6.39
C ARG A 189 18.47 16.11 5.96
N PHE A 190 17.33 15.46 6.12
CA PHE A 190 16.02 15.91 5.65
C PHE A 190 15.04 16.09 6.81
N SER A 191 14.88 17.30 7.31
CA SER A 191 13.94 17.62 8.40
C SER A 191 12.45 17.44 8.01
N ASN A 192 12.17 17.25 6.73
CA ASN A 192 10.85 17.01 6.15
C ASN A 192 10.57 15.51 5.86
N LEU A 193 11.43 14.61 6.37
CA LEU A 193 11.27 13.17 6.36
C LEU A 193 10.98 12.65 7.77
N THR A 194 9.96 11.79 7.91
CA THR A 194 9.61 11.16 9.19
C THR A 194 9.43 9.65 9.00
N PHE A 195 10.03 8.87 9.88
CA PHE A 195 9.85 7.42 9.95
C PHE A 195 8.87 7.06 11.07
N VAL A 196 7.83 6.29 10.75
CA VAL A 196 6.69 6.09 11.64
C VAL A 196 6.43 4.60 11.87
N ALA A 197 6.44 4.17 13.13
CA ALA A 197 6.18 2.80 13.56
C ALA A 197 4.74 2.62 14.07
N CYS A 198 4.06 1.58 13.62
CA CYS A 198 2.70 1.24 14.03
C CYS A 198 2.67 0.57 15.41
N LYS A 199 2.06 1.23 16.41
CA LYS A 199 1.90 0.70 17.78
C LYS A 199 1.09 -0.59 17.79
N ASN A 200 0.02 -0.71 17.01
CA ASN A 200 -0.77 -1.93 16.93
C ASN A 200 0.09 -3.14 16.52
N THR A 201 1.05 -2.96 15.60
CA THR A 201 1.99 -4.02 15.23
C THR A 201 2.95 -4.35 16.38
N ILE A 202 3.45 -3.34 17.08
CA ILE A 202 4.33 -3.51 18.25
C ILE A 202 3.60 -4.30 19.35
N ASP A 203 2.36 -3.87 19.66
CA ASP A 203 1.54 -4.52 20.70
C ASP A 203 1.18 -5.96 20.31
N ARG A 204 0.87 -6.21 19.03
CA ARG A 204 0.61 -7.56 18.52
C ARG A 204 1.83 -8.46 18.67
N LEU A 205 3.02 -8.03 18.31
CA LEU A 205 4.26 -8.81 18.46
C LEU A 205 4.53 -9.15 19.92
N ARG A 206 4.23 -8.22 20.84
CA ARG A 206 4.37 -8.45 22.28
C ARG A 206 3.36 -9.48 22.80
N VAL A 207 2.08 -9.37 22.41
CA VAL A 207 0.99 -10.20 22.93
C VAL A 207 1.00 -11.61 22.31
N GLU A 208 1.14 -11.70 20.96
CA GLU A 208 1.06 -12.97 20.25
C GLU A 208 2.36 -13.77 20.29
N HIS A 209 3.52 -13.08 20.30
CA HIS A 209 4.82 -13.72 20.16
C HIS A 209 5.76 -13.50 21.35
N GLY A 210 5.35 -12.72 22.36
CA GLY A 210 6.20 -12.39 23.51
C GLY A 210 7.42 -11.54 23.14
N ILE A 211 7.42 -10.88 21.99
CA ILE A 211 8.55 -10.10 21.46
C ILE A 211 8.48 -8.66 21.99
N GLU A 212 9.49 -8.27 22.76
CA GLU A 212 9.68 -6.87 23.13
C GLU A 212 10.38 -6.11 21.97
N VAL A 213 9.65 -5.20 21.33
CA VAL A 213 10.15 -4.42 20.21
C VAL A 213 10.95 -3.22 20.72
N LYS A 214 12.23 -3.13 20.30
CA LYS A 214 13.06 -1.93 20.48
C LYS A 214 13.22 -1.26 19.14
N LEU A 215 12.76 -0.02 19.05
CA LEU A 215 12.88 0.79 17.82
C LEU A 215 14.22 1.53 17.78
N ILE A 216 14.63 1.91 16.57
CA ILE A 216 15.72 2.85 16.34
C ILE A 216 15.31 4.25 16.83
N PRO A 217 16.27 5.13 17.19
CA PRO A 217 15.96 6.46 17.76
C PRO A 217 15.17 7.37 16.83
N ASP A 218 15.32 7.21 15.51
CA ASP A 218 14.72 8.05 14.49
C ASP A 218 13.26 7.65 14.15
N ALA A 219 12.70 6.65 14.84
CA ALA A 219 11.34 6.18 14.64
C ALA A 219 10.35 6.85 15.59
N GLU A 220 9.31 7.47 15.06
CA GLU A 220 8.15 7.95 15.81
C GLU A 220 7.08 6.85 15.90
N VAL A 221 6.33 6.79 17.01
CA VAL A 221 5.28 5.79 17.20
C VAL A 221 3.90 6.41 17.01
N ILE A 222 3.08 5.79 16.18
CA ILE A 222 1.66 6.13 15.99
C ILE A 222 0.77 4.96 16.40
N ASP A 223 -0.48 5.23 16.79
CA ASP A 223 -1.40 4.20 17.27
C ASP A 223 -1.69 3.13 16.22
N SER A 224 -2.06 3.52 15.01
CA SER A 224 -2.43 2.61 13.91
C SER A 224 -1.88 3.09 12.57
N GLY A 225 -1.06 2.28 11.92
CA GLY A 225 -0.51 2.57 10.58
C GLY A 225 -1.60 2.77 9.55
N VAL A 226 -2.61 1.89 9.51
CA VAL A 226 -3.72 1.98 8.55
C VAL A 226 -4.57 3.23 8.79
N SER A 227 -4.97 3.50 10.03
CA SER A 227 -5.76 4.71 10.36
C SER A 227 -4.97 5.99 10.06
N HIS A 228 -3.65 5.98 10.29
CA HIS A 228 -2.77 7.09 9.97
C HIS A 228 -2.73 7.37 8.47
N VAL A 229 -2.51 6.34 7.65
CA VAL A 229 -2.52 6.46 6.17
C VAL A 229 -3.86 7.00 5.68
N VAL A 230 -4.99 6.46 6.16
CA VAL A 230 -6.33 6.96 5.79
C VAL A 230 -6.50 8.43 6.16
N ARG A 231 -6.01 8.86 7.32
CA ARG A 231 -6.05 10.25 7.74
C ARG A 231 -5.21 11.12 6.81
N ARG A 232 -3.96 10.71 6.49
CA ARG A 232 -3.08 11.43 5.57
C ARG A 232 -3.69 11.58 4.18
N GLN A 233 -4.34 10.54 3.66
CA GLN A 233 -5.05 10.63 2.38
C GLN A 233 -6.21 11.64 2.41
N LYS A 234 -6.96 11.72 3.53
CA LYS A 234 -8.01 12.75 3.72
C LYS A 234 -7.43 14.16 3.82
N GLU A 235 -6.21 14.31 4.30
CA GLU A 235 -5.45 15.57 4.37
C GLU A 235 -4.78 15.94 3.03
N GLY A 236 -5.02 15.15 1.95
CA GLY A 236 -4.49 15.41 0.60
C GLY A 236 -3.09 14.83 0.34
N TRP A 237 -2.60 13.93 1.19
CA TRP A 237 -1.34 13.22 0.94
C TRP A 237 -1.49 12.20 -0.16
N SER A 238 -0.52 12.14 -1.06
CA SER A 238 -0.35 11.03 -2.00
C SER A 238 0.08 9.78 -1.26
N TYR A 239 -0.50 8.63 -1.62
CA TYR A 239 -0.23 7.33 -0.98
C TYR A 239 0.50 6.39 -1.92
N ILE A 240 1.62 5.82 -1.44
CA ILE A 240 2.42 4.83 -2.17
C ILE A 240 2.56 3.60 -1.26
N ARG A 241 2.15 2.45 -1.76
CA ARG A 241 2.34 1.17 -1.08
C ARG A 241 3.63 0.50 -1.57
N VAL A 242 4.40 -0.04 -0.59
CA VAL A 242 5.66 -0.75 -0.79
C VAL A 242 5.61 -2.12 -0.13
#